data_08800a8cba20f3f255617cc0fb51a9a0
#
_entry.id   08800a8cba20f3f255617cc0fb51a9a0
#
_cell.length_a   1.000
_cell.length_b   1.000
_cell.length_c   1.000
_cell.angle_alpha   90.00
_cell.angle_beta   90.00
_cell.angle_gamma   90.00
#
_symmetry.space_group_name_H-M   'P 1'
#
loop_
_entity.id
_entity.type
_entity.pdbx_description
1 polymer ?
#
loop_
_entity_poly.entity_id
_entity_poly.type
_entity_poly.pdbx_seq_one_letter_code
_entity_poly.pdbx_strand_id
1 'polypeptide(L)'
;PADALPGAEDDRLAPRLREAEPRLSVWLGIVLEGVEQVSDVLWQRLLFLLRALDAPEDEAQNFVREFQDWTERMDYRQVDEFRSELQYRLALALDLEDEEDERNRLFLKISQGLTRTREQFARGLDALFSSHGQLDAAFWEELEELFLMADLGYEPSLELVERLRERARREKIDEPARVRDLLMAEMEEIFRAPRRIVAVNPPEVVLFVGVNGVGKTTTIAKLAHRDRMQGKKVMIAAADTFRAAAIEQLQVWAERVGALFHARTAGSDPAAVAYEAMEKAVAQGVDVLYVDTAGRLQTKTNLIEELGKIRQVLGKKHPGAPHRSILVIDATTGQNAL
;
A
#
# COMPACT_ATOMS: atom_id res chain seq x y z
N PRO A 1 40.23 16.02 -8.92
CA PRO A 1 41.40 15.31 -8.44
C PRO A 1 40.92 13.97 -7.90
N ALA A 2 40.91 12.98 -8.77
CA ALA A 2 40.73 11.60 -8.44
C ALA A 2 42.06 11.15 -7.84
N ASP A 3 42.00 10.48 -6.71
CA ASP A 3 42.94 9.58 -6.08
C ASP A 3 42.96 9.81 -4.55
N ALA A 4 41.81 9.53 -3.89
CA ALA A 4 41.84 9.25 -2.47
C ALA A 4 41.95 7.72 -2.34
N LEU A 5 43.03 7.26 -1.73
CA LEU A 5 43.31 5.88 -1.39
C LEU A 5 42.13 5.27 -0.57
N PRO A 6 41.76 3.99 -0.82
CA PRO A 6 40.59 3.34 -0.19
C PRO A 6 40.67 3.14 1.33
N GLY A 7 41.41 3.90 2.08
CA GLY A 7 41.46 3.87 3.53
C GLY A 7 41.15 5.23 4.19
N ALA A 8 41.19 6.33 3.46
CA ALA A 8 41.01 7.66 4.03
C ALA A 8 39.53 8.09 4.19
N GLU A 9 38.63 7.50 3.42
CA GLU A 9 37.17 7.71 3.56
C GLU A 9 36.58 6.83 4.66
N ASP A 10 37.07 5.61 4.81
CA ASP A 10 36.68 4.66 5.87
C ASP A 10 36.95 5.24 7.26
N ASP A 11 38.09 5.91 7.44
CA ASP A 11 38.46 6.59 8.69
C ASP A 11 37.54 7.78 9.06
N ARG A 12 36.83 8.36 8.09
CA ARG A 12 35.87 9.45 8.32
C ARG A 12 34.46 8.96 8.60
N LEU A 13 34.06 7.86 8.00
CA LEU A 13 32.73 7.30 8.11
C LEU A 13 32.54 6.47 9.39
N ALA A 14 33.56 5.74 9.81
CA ALA A 14 33.50 4.85 10.97
C ALA A 14 33.11 5.56 12.29
N PRO A 15 33.66 6.74 12.66
CA PRO A 15 33.24 7.45 13.87
C PRO A 15 31.79 7.91 13.79
N ARG A 16 31.39 8.43 12.63
CA ARG A 16 30.01 8.95 12.40
C ARG A 16 28.97 7.85 12.50
N LEU A 17 29.26 6.64 11.99
CA LEU A 17 28.35 5.49 12.11
C LEU A 17 28.22 5.00 13.55
N ARG A 18 29.30 5.06 14.35
CA ARG A 18 29.27 4.65 15.76
C ARG A 18 28.50 5.61 16.66
N GLU A 19 28.51 6.91 16.35
CA GLU A 19 27.82 7.96 17.09
C GLU A 19 26.37 8.15 16.65
N ALA A 20 26.00 7.61 15.48
CA ALA A 20 24.68 7.75 14.92
C ALA A 20 23.65 6.83 15.62
N GLU A 21 22.39 7.25 15.61
CA GLU A 21 21.28 6.42 16.05
C GLU A 21 21.30 5.09 15.28
N PRO A 22 21.15 3.93 15.95
CA PRO A 22 21.24 2.61 15.32
C PRO A 22 19.99 2.32 14.44
N ARG A 23 19.88 3.06 13.35
CA ARG A 23 18.84 2.90 12.32
C ARG A 23 19.46 2.84 10.93
N LEU A 24 19.00 1.90 10.13
CA LEU A 24 19.51 1.72 8.77
C LEU A 24 19.36 2.97 7.90
N SER A 25 18.23 3.69 8.01
CA SER A 25 17.97 4.93 7.28
C SER A 25 19.00 6.03 7.61
N VAL A 26 19.41 6.12 8.88
CA VAL A 26 20.42 7.08 9.36
C VAL A 26 21.80 6.68 8.85
N TRP A 27 22.18 5.41 8.97
CA TRP A 27 23.45 4.89 8.46
C TRP A 27 23.58 5.03 6.95
N LEU A 28 22.52 4.71 6.19
CA LEU A 28 22.49 4.95 4.76
C LEU A 28 22.60 6.44 4.41
N GLY A 29 21.94 7.30 5.17
CA GLY A 29 22.07 8.75 5.01
C GLY A 29 23.53 9.23 5.12
N ILE A 30 24.28 8.69 6.10
CA ILE A 30 25.69 9.01 6.31
C ILE A 30 26.57 8.48 5.17
N VAL A 31 26.35 7.23 4.78
CA VAL A 31 27.16 6.54 3.75
C VAL A 31 26.91 7.10 2.35
N LEU A 32 25.68 7.50 2.05
CA LEU A 32 25.29 8.05 0.75
C LEU A 32 25.47 9.58 0.66
N GLU A 33 25.93 10.24 1.71
CA GLU A 33 26.14 11.70 1.71
C GLU A 33 27.13 12.11 0.61
N GLY A 34 26.67 12.97 -0.32
CA GLY A 34 27.47 13.43 -1.47
C GLY A 34 27.64 12.41 -2.60
N VAL A 35 26.91 11.28 -2.56
CA VAL A 35 26.87 10.29 -3.65
C VAL A 35 25.53 10.40 -4.34
N GLU A 36 25.50 11.12 -5.48
CA GLU A 36 24.27 11.34 -6.24
C GLU A 36 24.12 10.34 -7.42
N GLN A 37 25.22 9.80 -7.92
CA GLN A 37 25.25 8.93 -9.09
C GLN A 37 25.81 7.54 -8.77
N VAL A 38 25.41 6.57 -9.58
CA VAL A 38 25.98 5.21 -9.54
C VAL A 38 27.45 5.28 -9.92
N SER A 39 28.34 4.89 -9.01
CA SER A 39 29.78 5.01 -9.16
C SER A 39 30.50 3.98 -8.28
N ASP A 40 31.78 3.74 -8.53
CA ASP A 40 32.59 2.86 -7.70
C ASP A 40 32.63 3.29 -6.24
N VAL A 41 32.51 4.60 -5.97
CA VAL A 41 32.43 5.15 -4.61
C VAL A 41 31.19 4.66 -3.88
N LEU A 42 30.04 4.60 -4.57
CA LEU A 42 28.81 4.06 -3.99
C LEU A 42 29.01 2.63 -3.51
N TRP A 43 29.58 1.78 -4.36
CA TRP A 43 29.77 0.35 -4.08
C TRP A 43 30.77 0.11 -2.94
N GLN A 44 31.84 0.87 -2.91
CA GLN A 44 32.84 0.81 -1.83
C GLN A 44 32.23 1.21 -0.49
N ARG A 45 31.42 2.27 -0.47
CA ARG A 45 30.75 2.73 0.75
C ARG A 45 29.67 1.78 1.24
N LEU A 46 28.95 1.11 0.33
CA LEU A 46 28.01 0.05 0.70
C LEU A 46 28.71 -1.17 1.28
N LEU A 47 29.81 -1.57 0.68
CA LEU A 47 30.62 -2.68 1.21
C LEU A 47 31.19 -2.33 2.59
N PHE A 48 31.65 -1.09 2.77
CA PHE A 48 32.09 -0.58 4.07
C PHE A 48 30.97 -0.62 5.12
N LEU A 49 29.74 -0.19 4.76
CA LEU A 49 28.59 -0.24 5.66
C LEU A 49 28.29 -1.68 6.10
N LEU A 50 28.23 -2.61 5.16
CA LEU A 50 27.97 -4.02 5.47
C LEU A 50 29.02 -4.60 6.41
N ARG A 51 30.30 -4.31 6.18
CA ARG A 51 31.39 -4.69 7.09
C ARG A 51 31.28 -4.05 8.48
N ALA A 52 30.92 -2.77 8.53
CA ALA A 52 30.70 -2.05 9.78
C ALA A 52 29.53 -2.59 10.61
N LEU A 53 28.61 -3.30 9.97
CA LEU A 53 27.47 -4.01 10.57
C LEU A 53 27.70 -5.49 10.79
N ASP A 54 28.97 -5.93 10.80
CA ASP A 54 29.42 -7.31 11.03
C ASP A 54 28.89 -8.36 10.04
N ALA A 55 28.52 -7.94 8.82
CA ALA A 55 28.14 -8.90 7.77
C ALA A 55 29.34 -9.71 7.32
N PRO A 56 29.19 -11.04 7.08
CA PRO A 56 30.25 -11.89 6.53
C PRO A 56 30.77 -11.35 5.19
N GLU A 57 32.09 -11.38 4.97
CA GLU A 57 32.73 -10.74 3.82
C GLU A 57 32.21 -11.26 2.48
N ASP A 58 31.96 -12.57 2.37
CA ASP A 58 31.40 -13.21 1.19
C ASP A 58 29.96 -12.81 0.92
N GLU A 59 29.15 -12.67 1.95
CA GLU A 59 27.76 -12.21 1.85
C GLU A 59 27.69 -10.73 1.47
N ALA A 60 28.55 -9.89 2.07
CA ALA A 60 28.64 -8.47 1.75
C ALA A 60 29.05 -8.24 0.28
N GLN A 61 30.05 -8.97 -0.22
CA GLN A 61 30.47 -8.88 -1.61
C GLN A 61 29.41 -9.40 -2.59
N ASN A 62 28.73 -10.49 -2.25
CA ASN A 62 27.65 -11.03 -3.07
C ASN A 62 26.48 -10.05 -3.15
N PHE A 63 26.08 -9.47 -2.02
CA PHE A 63 25.01 -8.45 -1.99
C PHE A 63 25.33 -7.27 -2.92
N VAL A 64 26.54 -6.70 -2.81
CA VAL A 64 26.94 -5.56 -3.62
C VAL A 64 26.92 -5.92 -5.12
N ARG A 65 27.44 -7.10 -5.47
CA ARG A 65 27.47 -7.57 -6.87
C ARG A 65 26.06 -7.76 -7.44
N GLU A 66 25.18 -8.45 -6.70
CA GLU A 66 23.80 -8.67 -7.13
C GLU A 66 23.04 -7.35 -7.28
N PHE A 67 23.33 -6.39 -6.40
CA PHE A 67 22.70 -5.07 -6.46
C PHE A 67 23.24 -4.24 -7.63
N GLN A 68 24.53 -4.33 -7.96
CA GLN A 68 25.13 -3.75 -9.18
C GLN A 68 24.45 -4.29 -10.44
N ASP A 69 24.40 -5.61 -10.58
CA ASP A 69 23.77 -6.27 -11.73
C ASP A 69 22.29 -5.86 -11.88
N TRP A 70 21.62 -5.62 -10.75
CA TRP A 70 20.23 -5.17 -10.76
C TRP A 70 20.10 -3.73 -11.20
N THR A 71 20.93 -2.80 -10.69
CA THR A 71 20.89 -1.39 -11.09
C THR A 71 21.24 -1.20 -12.58
N GLU A 72 22.19 -1.99 -13.10
CA GLU A 72 22.53 -1.99 -14.52
C GLU A 72 21.37 -2.48 -15.40
N ARG A 73 20.69 -3.56 -15.00
CA ARG A 73 19.52 -4.10 -15.72
C ARG A 73 18.34 -3.11 -15.75
N MET A 74 18.21 -2.30 -14.72
CA MET A 74 17.15 -1.28 -14.61
C MET A 74 17.51 0.06 -15.22
N ASP A 75 18.74 0.22 -15.75
CA ASP A 75 19.33 1.48 -16.29
C ASP A 75 19.24 2.66 -15.30
N TYR A 76 19.35 2.38 -13.99
CA TYR A 76 19.38 3.42 -12.98
C TYR A 76 20.75 4.11 -12.95
N ARG A 77 20.74 5.44 -12.90
CA ARG A 77 21.95 6.26 -12.93
C ARG A 77 22.11 7.16 -11.70
N GLN A 78 21.00 7.43 -11.01
CA GLN A 78 20.98 8.26 -9.81
C GLN A 78 20.61 7.44 -8.58
N VAL A 79 21.23 7.74 -7.45
CA VAL A 79 21.02 7.02 -6.19
C VAL A 79 19.58 7.15 -5.69
N ASP A 80 18.95 8.30 -5.90
CA ASP A 80 17.57 8.56 -5.49
C ASP A 80 16.55 7.65 -6.18
N GLU A 81 16.86 7.16 -7.39
CA GLU A 81 15.97 6.28 -8.16
C GLU A 81 15.78 4.91 -7.49
N PHE A 82 16.77 4.45 -6.72
CA PHE A 82 16.76 3.13 -6.08
C PHE A 82 17.05 3.13 -4.57
N ARG A 83 17.16 4.30 -3.95
CA ARG A 83 17.50 4.43 -2.52
C ARG A 83 16.59 3.62 -1.61
N SER A 84 15.29 3.62 -1.90
CA SER A 84 14.30 2.86 -1.12
C SER A 84 14.46 1.34 -1.31
N GLU A 85 14.79 0.88 -2.51
CA GLU A 85 15.07 -0.53 -2.80
C GLU A 85 16.37 -0.99 -2.14
N LEU A 86 17.39 -0.15 -2.17
CA LEU A 86 18.67 -0.42 -1.48
C LEU A 86 18.45 -0.58 0.03
N GLN A 87 17.73 0.36 0.66
CA GLN A 87 17.42 0.29 2.08
C GLN A 87 16.66 -1.00 2.42
N TYR A 88 15.67 -1.36 1.61
CA TYR A 88 14.90 -2.59 1.79
C TYR A 88 15.75 -3.85 1.72
N ARG A 89 16.57 -3.98 0.68
CA ARG A 89 17.40 -5.18 0.51
C ARG A 89 18.48 -5.30 1.58
N LEU A 90 19.02 -4.17 2.03
CA LEU A 90 19.94 -4.12 3.17
C LEU A 90 19.27 -4.54 4.47
N ALA A 91 18.05 -4.04 4.75
CA ALA A 91 17.29 -4.45 5.92
C ALA A 91 17.02 -5.95 5.93
N LEU A 92 16.66 -6.50 4.75
CA LEU A 92 16.42 -7.93 4.59
C LEU A 92 17.70 -8.76 4.78
N ALA A 93 18.82 -8.31 4.20
CA ALA A 93 20.11 -9.02 4.28
C ALA A 93 20.71 -8.99 5.69
N LEU A 94 20.44 -7.92 6.45
CA LEU A 94 20.95 -7.74 7.81
C LEU A 94 19.96 -8.15 8.90
N ASP A 95 18.80 -8.71 8.54
CA ASP A 95 17.71 -9.12 9.45
C ASP A 95 17.31 -8.00 10.46
N LEU A 96 17.33 -6.75 9.99
CA LEU A 96 17.00 -5.59 10.80
C LEU A 96 15.48 -5.34 10.77
N GLU A 97 14.83 -5.46 11.92
CA GLU A 97 13.42 -5.12 12.11
C GLU A 97 13.29 -3.67 12.60
N ASP A 98 12.85 -2.75 11.71
CA ASP A 98 12.47 -1.39 12.08
C ASP A 98 11.03 -1.09 11.61
N GLU A 99 10.20 -0.40 12.43
CA GLU A 99 8.79 -0.10 12.11
C GLU A 99 8.64 0.73 10.82
N GLU A 100 9.61 1.54 10.49
CA GLU A 100 9.67 2.32 9.24
C GLU A 100 9.94 1.41 8.04
N ASP A 101 10.69 0.32 8.24
CA ASP A 101 10.99 -0.70 7.24
C ASP A 101 9.79 -1.59 6.91
N GLU A 102 8.86 -1.87 7.85
CA GLU A 102 7.64 -2.61 7.53
C GLU A 102 6.75 -1.87 6.53
N ARG A 103 6.65 -0.55 6.65
CA ARG A 103 5.87 0.29 5.73
C ARG A 103 6.53 0.34 4.35
N ASN A 104 7.85 0.45 4.30
CA ASN A 104 8.64 0.42 3.07
C ASN A 104 8.63 -0.97 2.44
N ARG A 105 8.73 -2.05 3.22
CA ARG A 105 8.59 -3.46 2.77
C ARG A 105 7.25 -3.71 2.08
N LEU A 106 6.15 -3.19 2.64
CA LEU A 106 4.83 -3.35 2.04
C LEU A 106 4.74 -2.62 0.69
N PHE A 107 5.23 -1.38 0.66
CA PHE A 107 5.26 -0.58 -0.57
C PHE A 107 6.13 -1.23 -1.66
N LEU A 108 7.28 -1.78 -1.30
CA LEU A 108 8.20 -2.45 -2.24
C LEU A 108 7.66 -3.80 -2.71
N LYS A 109 7.00 -4.59 -1.85
CA LYS A 109 6.32 -5.82 -2.28
C LYS A 109 5.21 -5.52 -3.29
N ILE A 110 4.44 -4.45 -3.08
CA ILE A 110 3.43 -3.99 -4.04
C ILE A 110 4.12 -3.54 -5.33
N SER A 111 5.18 -2.74 -5.24
CA SER A 111 5.96 -2.27 -6.39
C SER A 111 6.54 -3.43 -7.19
N GLN A 112 7.14 -4.43 -6.55
CA GLN A 112 7.69 -5.63 -7.21
C GLN A 112 6.60 -6.51 -7.84
N GLY A 113 5.47 -6.68 -7.15
CA GLY A 113 4.31 -7.40 -7.71
C GLY A 113 3.75 -6.74 -8.95
N LEU A 114 3.84 -5.42 -9.04
CA LEU A 114 3.36 -4.61 -10.17
C LEU A 114 4.43 -4.36 -11.25
N THR A 115 5.69 -4.77 -11.05
CA THR A 115 6.80 -4.44 -11.96
C THR A 115 6.51 -4.84 -13.41
N ARG A 116 6.04 -6.07 -13.64
CA ARG A 116 5.72 -6.55 -14.99
C ARG A 116 4.60 -5.75 -15.66
N THR A 117 3.52 -5.52 -14.93
CA THR A 117 2.36 -4.74 -15.41
C THR A 117 2.76 -3.29 -15.67
N ARG A 118 3.54 -2.70 -14.77
CA ARG A 118 4.07 -1.35 -14.90
C ARG A 118 4.98 -1.21 -16.14
N GLU A 119 5.92 -2.14 -16.33
CA GLU A 119 6.84 -2.10 -17.47
C GLU A 119 6.13 -2.32 -18.81
N GLN A 120 5.15 -3.23 -18.86
CA GLN A 120 4.35 -3.46 -20.07
C GLN A 120 3.49 -2.24 -20.38
N PHE A 121 2.84 -1.67 -19.38
CA PHE A 121 2.02 -0.48 -19.53
C PHE A 121 2.84 0.76 -19.93
N ALA A 122 3.97 1.01 -19.25
CA ALA A 122 4.85 2.12 -19.58
C ALA A 122 5.40 2.02 -20.99
N ARG A 123 5.89 0.84 -21.41
CA ARG A 123 6.36 0.60 -22.77
C ARG A 123 5.25 0.77 -23.81
N GLY A 124 4.03 0.31 -23.50
CA GLY A 124 2.87 0.51 -24.35
C GLY A 124 2.53 1.98 -24.53
N LEU A 125 2.51 2.75 -23.43
CA LEU A 125 2.32 4.21 -23.49
C LEU A 125 3.41 4.91 -24.29
N ASP A 126 4.68 4.59 -24.05
CA ASP A 126 5.81 5.20 -24.76
C ASP A 126 5.76 4.88 -26.26
N ALA A 127 5.39 3.66 -26.63
CA ALA A 127 5.20 3.27 -28.03
C ALA A 127 4.04 4.05 -28.65
N LEU A 128 2.90 4.13 -28.01
CA LEU A 128 1.71 4.87 -28.47
C LEU A 128 2.02 6.35 -28.69
N PHE A 129 2.62 7.00 -27.71
CA PHE A 129 2.96 8.43 -27.81
C PHE A 129 4.04 8.73 -28.84
N SER A 130 4.89 7.76 -29.18
CA SER A 130 5.95 7.91 -30.18
C SER A 130 5.52 7.56 -31.60
N SER A 131 4.53 6.66 -31.76
CA SER A 131 4.09 6.16 -33.07
C SER A 131 3.09 7.08 -33.76
N HIS A 132 2.33 7.87 -33.00
CA HIS A 132 1.31 8.76 -33.53
C HIS A 132 1.82 10.21 -33.63
N GLY A 133 1.57 10.83 -34.77
CA GLY A 133 1.88 12.26 -34.99
C GLY A 133 0.75 13.20 -34.60
N GLN A 134 -0.48 12.69 -34.44
CA GLN A 134 -1.69 13.46 -34.13
C GLN A 134 -2.65 12.65 -33.24
N LEU A 135 -3.58 13.36 -32.58
CA LEU A 135 -4.63 12.75 -31.76
C LEU A 135 -5.85 12.38 -32.63
N ASP A 136 -5.67 11.40 -33.49
CA ASP A 136 -6.72 10.87 -34.35
C ASP A 136 -7.56 9.78 -33.63
N ALA A 137 -8.54 9.20 -34.33
CA ALA A 137 -9.39 8.15 -33.77
C ALA A 137 -8.58 6.91 -33.38
N ALA A 138 -7.58 6.54 -34.19
CA ALA A 138 -6.73 5.38 -33.95
C ALA A 138 -5.90 5.54 -32.66
N PHE A 139 -5.36 6.72 -32.40
CA PHE A 139 -4.68 7.00 -31.14
C PHE A 139 -5.54 6.74 -29.90
N TRP A 140 -6.79 7.20 -29.91
CA TRP A 140 -7.71 7.03 -28.78
C TRP A 140 -8.17 5.59 -28.59
N GLU A 141 -8.39 4.87 -29.71
CA GLU A 141 -8.73 3.44 -29.69
C GLU A 141 -7.56 2.60 -29.12
N GLU A 142 -6.33 2.86 -29.55
CA GLU A 142 -5.15 2.17 -29.03
C GLU A 142 -4.90 2.49 -27.54
N LEU A 143 -5.16 3.73 -27.11
CA LEU A 143 -5.05 4.11 -25.70
C LEU A 143 -6.08 3.37 -24.83
N GLU A 144 -7.32 3.22 -25.34
CA GLU A 144 -8.38 2.44 -24.70
C GLU A 144 -7.98 0.96 -24.59
N GLU A 145 -7.49 0.37 -25.66
CA GLU A 145 -7.02 -1.01 -25.67
C GLU A 145 -5.88 -1.23 -24.67
N LEU A 146 -4.96 -0.29 -24.57
CA LEU A 146 -3.86 -0.33 -23.63
C LEU A 146 -4.34 -0.31 -22.17
N PHE A 147 -5.37 0.48 -21.84
CA PHE A 147 -5.98 0.49 -20.52
C PHE A 147 -6.71 -0.82 -20.21
N LEU A 148 -7.38 -1.41 -21.19
CA LEU A 148 -8.03 -2.72 -21.06
C LEU A 148 -7.00 -3.82 -20.82
N MET A 149 -5.89 -3.81 -21.56
CA MET A 149 -4.77 -4.75 -21.37
C MET A 149 -4.09 -4.59 -20.01
N ALA A 150 -4.11 -3.39 -19.45
CA ALA A 150 -3.61 -3.10 -18.10
C ALA A 150 -4.60 -3.49 -16.98
N ASP A 151 -5.71 -4.14 -17.31
CA ASP A 151 -6.74 -4.62 -16.37
C ASP A 151 -7.46 -3.49 -15.59
N LEU A 152 -7.58 -2.28 -16.21
CA LEU A 152 -8.30 -1.16 -15.59
C LEU A 152 -9.83 -1.39 -15.55
N GLY A 153 -10.35 -2.26 -16.41
CA GLY A 153 -11.79 -2.46 -16.58
C GLY A 153 -12.37 -1.66 -17.74
N TYR A 154 -13.46 -2.18 -18.30
CA TYR A 154 -14.07 -1.60 -19.50
C TYR A 154 -14.62 -0.20 -19.26
N GLU A 155 -15.52 -0.05 -18.28
CA GLU A 155 -16.16 1.24 -17.98
C GLU A 155 -15.16 2.32 -17.53
N PRO A 156 -14.22 2.05 -16.58
CA PRO A 156 -13.21 3.02 -16.21
C PRO A 156 -12.28 3.42 -17.36
N SER A 157 -11.93 2.49 -18.26
CA SER A 157 -11.09 2.77 -19.42
C SER A 157 -11.77 3.75 -20.37
N LEU A 158 -13.03 3.50 -20.71
CA LEU A 158 -13.84 4.38 -21.55
C LEU A 158 -13.98 5.77 -20.94
N GLU A 159 -14.34 5.85 -19.66
CA GLU A 159 -14.51 7.11 -18.95
C GLU A 159 -13.20 7.93 -18.95
N LEU A 160 -12.07 7.28 -18.65
CA LEU A 160 -10.78 7.95 -18.59
C LEU A 160 -10.36 8.46 -19.99
N VAL A 161 -10.51 7.66 -21.04
CA VAL A 161 -10.21 8.08 -22.41
C VAL A 161 -11.09 9.25 -22.84
N GLU A 162 -12.37 9.23 -22.55
CA GLU A 162 -13.27 10.33 -22.91
C GLU A 162 -12.93 11.63 -22.16
N ARG A 163 -12.61 11.55 -20.87
CA ARG A 163 -12.15 12.69 -20.07
C ARG A 163 -10.85 13.28 -20.64
N LEU A 164 -9.91 12.43 -21.04
CA LEU A 164 -8.66 12.87 -21.66
C LEU A 164 -8.91 13.55 -23.02
N ARG A 165 -9.80 12.96 -23.84
CA ARG A 165 -10.19 13.51 -25.14
C ARG A 165 -10.85 14.88 -25.01
N GLU A 166 -11.79 15.03 -24.08
CA GLU A 166 -12.44 16.31 -23.81
C GLU A 166 -11.45 17.36 -23.29
N ARG A 167 -10.56 16.95 -22.40
CA ARG A 167 -9.54 17.84 -21.85
C ARG A 167 -8.54 18.29 -22.91
N ALA A 168 -8.06 17.37 -23.75
CA ALA A 168 -7.17 17.68 -24.87
C ALA A 168 -7.79 18.69 -25.83
N ARG A 169 -9.11 18.52 -26.17
CA ARG A 169 -9.85 19.48 -27.00
C ARG A 169 -9.98 20.85 -26.33
N ARG A 170 -10.29 20.89 -25.04
CA ARG A 170 -10.44 22.14 -24.28
C ARG A 170 -9.13 22.91 -24.17
N GLU A 171 -8.03 22.21 -23.96
CA GLU A 171 -6.70 22.79 -23.80
C GLU A 171 -5.95 22.94 -25.14
N LYS A 172 -6.60 22.57 -26.27
CA LYS A 172 -6.04 22.63 -27.64
C LYS A 172 -4.71 21.89 -27.75
N ILE A 173 -4.67 20.69 -27.24
CA ILE A 173 -3.52 19.80 -27.32
C ILE A 173 -3.70 18.89 -28.51
N ASP A 174 -2.77 18.97 -29.46
CA ASP A 174 -2.77 18.18 -30.68
C ASP A 174 -1.62 17.15 -30.71
N GLU A 175 -0.65 17.28 -29.80
CA GLU A 175 0.53 16.43 -29.72
C GLU A 175 0.31 15.25 -28.77
N PRO A 176 0.47 14.00 -29.22
CA PRO A 176 0.32 12.81 -28.37
C PRO A 176 1.19 12.84 -27.10
N ALA A 177 2.43 13.30 -27.20
CA ALA A 177 3.35 13.38 -26.05
C ALA A 177 2.78 14.19 -24.87
N ARG A 178 1.97 15.23 -25.13
CA ARG A 178 1.34 16.06 -24.10
C ARG A 178 0.15 15.39 -23.43
N VAL A 179 -0.45 14.38 -24.07
CA VAL A 179 -1.53 13.59 -23.44
C VAL A 179 -1.02 12.79 -22.24
N ARG A 180 0.28 12.48 -22.20
CA ARG A 180 0.91 11.87 -21.03
C ARG A 180 0.75 12.75 -19.79
N ASP A 181 1.02 14.04 -19.90
CA ASP A 181 0.89 14.99 -18.78
C ASP A 181 -0.58 15.13 -18.34
N LEU A 182 -1.50 15.12 -19.32
CA LEU A 182 -2.93 15.11 -19.01
C LEU A 182 -3.35 13.84 -18.27
N LEU A 183 -2.88 12.67 -18.70
CA LEU A 183 -3.16 11.41 -18.05
C LEU A 183 -2.68 11.42 -16.59
N MET A 184 -1.45 11.87 -16.36
CA MET A 184 -0.92 12.00 -15.01
C MET A 184 -1.77 12.94 -14.14
N ALA A 185 -2.18 14.10 -14.68
CA ALA A 185 -3.01 15.06 -13.97
C ALA A 185 -4.41 14.51 -13.65
N GLU A 186 -5.05 13.79 -14.60
CA GLU A 186 -6.35 13.15 -14.37
C GLU A 186 -6.26 12.07 -13.30
N MET A 187 -5.22 11.23 -13.35
CA MET A 187 -5.00 10.21 -12.33
C MET A 187 -4.77 10.85 -10.95
N GLU A 188 -3.95 11.89 -10.85
CA GLU A 188 -3.77 12.61 -9.58
C GLU A 188 -5.09 13.20 -9.05
N GLU A 189 -5.94 13.73 -9.92
CA GLU A 189 -7.23 14.28 -9.54
C GLU A 189 -8.16 13.21 -8.97
N ILE A 190 -8.21 12.02 -9.59
CA ILE A 190 -8.95 10.86 -9.08
C ILE A 190 -8.49 10.49 -7.68
N PHE A 191 -7.18 10.48 -7.43
CA PHE A 191 -6.62 10.14 -6.11
C PHE A 191 -6.69 11.28 -5.08
N ARG A 192 -6.87 12.52 -5.51
CA ARG A 192 -7.04 13.70 -4.64
C ARG A 192 -8.46 13.89 -4.12
N ALA A 193 -9.36 12.93 -4.32
CA ALA A 193 -10.73 13.04 -3.83
C ALA A 193 -10.76 13.56 -2.37
N PRO A 194 -11.57 14.58 -2.07
CA PRO A 194 -11.53 15.25 -0.79
C PRO A 194 -11.89 14.25 0.31
N ARG A 195 -10.97 14.05 1.26
CA ARG A 195 -11.26 13.33 2.50
C ARG A 195 -12.31 14.17 3.24
N ARG A 196 -13.55 13.74 3.23
CA ARG A 196 -14.57 14.32 4.10
C ARG A 196 -14.18 13.99 5.55
N ILE A 197 -13.60 14.98 6.23
CA ILE A 197 -13.42 14.90 7.67
C ILE A 197 -14.82 15.20 8.23
N VAL A 198 -15.57 14.16 8.51
CA VAL A 198 -16.84 14.28 9.23
C VAL A 198 -16.50 14.16 10.71
N ALA A 199 -16.87 15.15 11.50
CA ALA A 199 -16.82 15.02 12.94
C ALA A 199 -17.80 13.91 13.34
N VAL A 200 -17.27 12.80 13.85
CA VAL A 200 -18.04 11.62 14.23
C VAL A 200 -18.24 11.64 15.74
N ASN A 201 -19.51 11.57 16.17
CA ASN A 201 -19.80 11.29 17.57
C ASN A 201 -19.38 9.85 17.89
N PRO A 202 -18.66 9.59 18.99
CA PRO A 202 -18.28 8.23 19.35
C PRO A 202 -19.49 7.30 19.59
N PRO A 203 -19.37 6.04 19.22
CA PRO A 203 -18.22 5.40 18.59
C PRO A 203 -18.14 5.66 17.07
N GLU A 204 -16.94 5.92 16.55
CA GLU A 204 -16.69 5.81 15.12
C GLU A 204 -16.87 4.35 14.70
N VAL A 205 -17.78 4.09 13.75
CA VAL A 205 -18.07 2.73 13.26
C VAL A 205 -17.37 2.51 11.93
N VAL A 206 -16.51 1.50 11.89
CA VAL A 206 -15.73 1.11 10.71
C VAL A 206 -16.12 -0.30 10.28
N LEU A 207 -16.72 -0.41 9.10
CA LEU A 207 -17.13 -1.68 8.51
C LEU A 207 -16.04 -2.20 7.58
N PHE A 208 -15.62 -3.47 7.75
CA PHE A 208 -14.65 -4.13 6.87
C PHE A 208 -15.34 -5.02 5.87
N VAL A 209 -15.01 -4.83 4.60
CA VAL A 209 -15.56 -5.58 3.46
C VAL A 209 -14.41 -6.16 2.65
N GLY A 210 -14.59 -7.30 2.02
CA GLY A 210 -13.61 -7.96 1.16
C GLY A 210 -13.78 -9.46 1.15
N VAL A 211 -13.18 -10.14 0.17
CA VAL A 211 -13.30 -11.59 0.03
C VAL A 211 -12.55 -12.35 1.15
N ASN A 212 -12.82 -13.64 1.29
CA ASN A 212 -12.11 -14.46 2.27
C ASN A 212 -10.61 -14.56 1.93
N GLY A 213 -9.76 -14.51 2.94
CA GLY A 213 -8.30 -14.66 2.78
C GLY A 213 -7.54 -13.38 2.43
N VAL A 214 -8.20 -12.28 2.09
CA VAL A 214 -7.53 -11.00 1.73
C VAL A 214 -6.91 -10.25 2.91
N GLY A 215 -7.09 -10.73 4.15
CA GLY A 215 -6.50 -10.13 5.34
C GLY A 215 -7.40 -9.16 6.10
N LYS A 216 -8.73 -9.23 5.99
CA LYS A 216 -9.67 -8.39 6.79
C LYS A 216 -9.37 -8.45 8.29
N THR A 217 -9.41 -9.64 8.86
CA THR A 217 -9.18 -9.89 10.31
C THR A 217 -7.82 -9.36 10.76
N THR A 218 -6.77 -9.57 9.95
CA THR A 218 -5.42 -9.06 10.23
C THR A 218 -5.37 -7.54 10.18
N THR A 219 -6.03 -6.93 9.21
CA THR A 219 -6.10 -5.46 9.07
C THR A 219 -6.85 -4.84 10.25
N ILE A 220 -7.96 -5.45 10.68
CA ILE A 220 -8.71 -5.03 11.87
C ILE A 220 -7.81 -5.03 13.10
N ALA A 221 -7.07 -6.13 13.34
CA ALA A 221 -6.17 -6.24 14.48
C ALA A 221 -5.08 -5.14 14.48
N LYS A 222 -4.46 -4.88 13.33
CA LYS A 222 -3.44 -3.82 13.19
C LYS A 222 -4.02 -2.42 13.45
N LEU A 223 -5.19 -2.11 12.91
CA LEU A 223 -5.83 -0.81 13.13
C LEU A 223 -6.32 -0.65 14.57
N ALA A 224 -6.89 -1.70 15.15
CA ALA A 224 -7.30 -1.72 16.55
C ALA A 224 -6.10 -1.49 17.49
N HIS A 225 -4.97 -2.15 17.22
CA HIS A 225 -3.72 -1.92 17.96
C HIS A 225 -3.26 -0.46 17.86
N ARG A 226 -3.20 0.10 16.65
CA ARG A 226 -2.82 1.50 16.44
C ARG A 226 -3.72 2.47 17.21
N ASP A 227 -5.03 2.28 17.17
CA ASP A 227 -5.97 3.16 17.88
C ASP A 227 -5.86 2.99 19.40
N ARG A 228 -5.59 1.77 19.88
CA ARG A 228 -5.30 1.51 21.31
C ARG A 228 -4.02 2.22 21.77
N MET A 229 -2.96 2.22 20.94
CA MET A 229 -1.73 2.95 21.24
C MET A 229 -1.94 4.47 21.28
N GLN A 230 -2.95 4.99 20.57
CA GLN A 230 -3.41 6.39 20.64
C GLN A 230 -4.30 6.69 21.85
N GLY A 231 -4.49 5.72 22.75
CA GLY A 231 -5.31 5.87 23.96
C GLY A 231 -6.81 5.71 23.73
N LYS A 232 -7.26 5.35 22.53
CA LYS A 232 -8.68 5.15 22.25
C LYS A 232 -9.21 3.84 22.85
N LYS A 233 -10.46 3.83 23.26
CA LYS A 233 -11.19 2.63 23.65
C LYS A 233 -11.79 1.98 22.41
N VAL A 234 -11.33 0.78 22.09
CA VAL A 234 -11.67 0.05 20.87
C VAL A 234 -12.51 -1.16 21.18
N MET A 235 -13.53 -1.43 20.34
CA MET A 235 -14.29 -2.67 20.34
C MET A 235 -14.23 -3.31 18.95
N ILE A 236 -14.14 -4.65 18.92
CA ILE A 236 -14.17 -5.46 17.70
C ILE A 236 -15.41 -6.34 17.74
N ALA A 237 -16.22 -6.31 16.68
CA ALA A 237 -17.41 -7.13 16.49
C ALA A 237 -17.18 -8.18 15.40
N ALA A 238 -17.37 -9.47 15.72
CA ALA A 238 -17.23 -10.59 14.80
C ALA A 238 -18.55 -10.86 14.07
N ALA A 239 -18.83 -10.13 12.98
CA ALA A 239 -20.02 -10.37 12.17
C ALA A 239 -19.79 -11.36 11.02
N ASP A 240 -18.59 -11.95 10.83
CA ASP A 240 -18.39 -13.18 10.05
C ASP A 240 -18.82 -14.40 10.86
N THR A 241 -20.13 -14.54 11.05
CA THR A 241 -20.71 -15.58 11.91
C THR A 241 -20.67 -16.97 11.29
N PHE A 242 -20.36 -17.10 10.02
CA PHE A 242 -20.34 -18.39 9.33
C PHE A 242 -19.08 -19.20 9.60
N ARG A 243 -18.03 -18.56 10.09
CA ARG A 243 -16.73 -19.19 10.31
C ARG A 243 -16.35 -19.16 11.78
N ALA A 244 -16.68 -20.26 12.48
CA ALA A 244 -16.38 -20.38 13.92
C ALA A 244 -14.89 -20.09 14.23
N ALA A 245 -13.98 -20.67 13.45
CA ALA A 245 -12.54 -20.43 13.60
C ALA A 245 -12.12 -18.95 13.36
N ALA A 246 -12.85 -18.21 12.53
CA ALA A 246 -12.58 -16.78 12.33
C ALA A 246 -12.99 -15.96 13.55
N ILE A 247 -14.10 -16.31 14.20
CA ILE A 247 -14.55 -15.68 15.45
C ILE A 247 -13.50 -15.90 16.55
N GLU A 248 -13.04 -17.14 16.72
CA GLU A 248 -12.00 -17.48 17.70
C GLU A 248 -10.68 -16.76 17.44
N GLN A 249 -10.24 -16.74 16.18
CA GLN A 249 -9.04 -16.03 15.78
C GLN A 249 -9.15 -14.52 16.07
N LEU A 250 -10.30 -13.92 15.76
CA LEU A 250 -10.51 -12.49 15.99
C LEU A 250 -10.57 -12.17 17.49
N GLN A 251 -11.11 -13.07 18.31
CA GLN A 251 -11.10 -12.95 19.76
C GLN A 251 -9.68 -12.92 20.31
N VAL A 252 -8.82 -13.86 19.89
CA VAL A 252 -7.41 -13.90 20.29
C VAL A 252 -6.70 -12.58 19.94
N TRP A 253 -6.97 -12.03 18.75
CA TRP A 253 -6.42 -10.73 18.36
C TRP A 253 -6.96 -9.60 19.23
N ALA A 254 -8.27 -9.56 19.52
CA ALA A 254 -8.85 -8.54 20.37
C ALA A 254 -8.23 -8.54 21.79
N GLU A 255 -8.06 -9.71 22.37
CA GLU A 255 -7.40 -9.88 23.67
C GLU A 255 -5.94 -9.40 23.63
N ARG A 256 -5.19 -9.78 22.60
CA ARG A 256 -3.78 -9.40 22.43
C ARG A 256 -3.58 -7.88 22.31
N VAL A 257 -4.48 -7.18 21.63
CA VAL A 257 -4.39 -5.73 21.45
C VAL A 257 -5.11 -4.95 22.56
N GLY A 258 -5.75 -5.63 23.52
CA GLY A 258 -6.50 -5.01 24.62
C GLY A 258 -7.78 -4.30 24.15
N ALA A 259 -8.41 -4.77 23.08
CA ALA A 259 -9.70 -4.30 22.62
C ALA A 259 -10.84 -5.08 23.25
N LEU A 260 -11.99 -4.43 23.43
CA LEU A 260 -13.23 -5.12 23.79
C LEU A 260 -13.68 -6.00 22.62
N PHE A 261 -14.31 -7.12 22.93
CA PHE A 261 -14.75 -8.06 21.90
C PHE A 261 -16.24 -8.35 22.02
N HIS A 262 -16.93 -8.45 20.88
CA HIS A 262 -18.31 -8.90 20.82
C HIS A 262 -18.50 -9.91 19.69
N ALA A 263 -19.06 -11.04 20.02
CA ALA A 263 -19.49 -12.09 19.11
C ALA A 263 -20.77 -12.77 19.63
N ARG A 264 -21.43 -13.48 18.74
CA ARG A 264 -22.46 -14.47 19.06
C ARG A 264 -21.98 -15.88 18.64
N THR A 265 -22.81 -16.87 18.92
CA THR A 265 -22.57 -18.24 18.42
C THR A 265 -22.49 -18.26 16.90
N ALA A 266 -21.66 -19.15 16.37
CA ALA A 266 -21.56 -19.37 14.93
C ALA A 266 -22.96 -19.63 14.32
N GLY A 267 -23.22 -19.08 13.13
CA GLY A 267 -24.52 -19.15 12.45
C GLY A 267 -25.56 -18.11 12.90
N SER A 268 -25.23 -17.22 13.83
CA SER A 268 -26.11 -16.09 14.19
C SER A 268 -26.26 -15.10 13.03
N ASP A 269 -27.33 -14.29 13.05
CA ASP A 269 -27.51 -13.21 12.07
C ASP A 269 -26.41 -12.13 12.24
N PRO A 270 -25.58 -11.86 11.20
CA PRO A 270 -24.54 -10.86 11.24
C PRO A 270 -25.04 -9.45 11.62
N ALA A 271 -26.23 -9.08 11.15
CA ALA A 271 -26.85 -7.81 11.48
C ALA A 271 -27.22 -7.69 12.96
N ALA A 272 -27.62 -8.81 13.60
CA ALA A 272 -27.88 -8.84 15.03
C ALA A 272 -26.59 -8.68 15.84
N VAL A 273 -25.48 -9.30 15.40
CA VAL A 273 -24.15 -9.11 16.03
C VAL A 273 -23.73 -7.65 15.97
N ALA A 274 -23.83 -7.03 14.79
CA ALA A 274 -23.47 -5.63 14.59
C ALA A 274 -24.34 -4.68 15.45
N TYR A 275 -25.63 -4.95 15.54
CA TYR A 275 -26.56 -4.18 16.36
C TYR A 275 -26.18 -4.24 17.85
N GLU A 276 -25.99 -5.42 18.40
CA GLU A 276 -25.64 -5.59 19.82
C GLU A 276 -24.24 -5.04 20.14
N ALA A 277 -23.29 -5.21 19.22
CA ALA A 277 -21.97 -4.60 19.36
C ALA A 277 -22.08 -3.08 19.47
N MET A 278 -22.93 -2.48 18.64
CA MET A 278 -23.20 -1.04 18.68
C MET A 278 -23.81 -0.59 20.00
N GLU A 279 -24.81 -1.32 20.52
CA GLU A 279 -25.40 -1.02 21.83
C GLU A 279 -24.36 -1.07 22.95
N LYS A 280 -23.54 -2.13 22.97
CA LYS A 280 -22.47 -2.29 23.95
C LYS A 280 -21.40 -1.21 23.81
N ALA A 281 -21.03 -0.84 22.56
CA ALA A 281 -20.05 0.19 22.31
C ALA A 281 -20.48 1.54 22.86
N VAL A 282 -21.74 1.95 22.62
CA VAL A 282 -22.32 3.18 23.20
C VAL A 282 -22.36 3.12 24.72
N ALA A 283 -22.89 2.02 25.27
CA ALA A 283 -23.04 1.86 26.73
C ALA A 283 -21.69 1.88 27.46
N GLN A 284 -20.64 1.42 26.83
CA GLN A 284 -19.30 1.35 27.41
C GLN A 284 -18.40 2.55 27.06
N GLY A 285 -18.89 3.53 26.33
CA GLY A 285 -18.11 4.70 25.92
C GLY A 285 -16.91 4.31 25.05
N VAL A 286 -17.15 3.49 24.02
CA VAL A 286 -16.14 3.09 23.04
C VAL A 286 -15.91 4.22 22.05
N ASP A 287 -14.66 4.49 21.70
CA ASP A 287 -14.31 5.51 20.72
C ASP A 287 -14.41 4.99 19.27
N VAL A 288 -14.01 3.72 19.05
CA VAL A 288 -14.00 3.10 17.71
C VAL A 288 -14.56 1.67 17.80
N LEU A 289 -15.55 1.39 16.93
CA LEU A 289 -16.12 0.05 16.73
C LEU A 289 -15.70 -0.48 15.36
N TYR A 290 -14.91 -1.55 15.34
CA TYR A 290 -14.56 -2.30 14.14
C TYR A 290 -15.51 -3.46 13.94
N VAL A 291 -16.11 -3.59 12.75
CA VAL A 291 -17.04 -4.67 12.40
C VAL A 291 -16.43 -5.52 11.29
N ASP A 292 -16.04 -6.77 11.62
CA ASP A 292 -15.59 -7.77 10.64
C ASP A 292 -16.79 -8.43 9.97
N THR A 293 -16.76 -8.60 8.65
CA THR A 293 -17.87 -9.19 7.89
C THR A 293 -17.42 -10.42 7.10
N ALA A 294 -18.38 -11.25 6.71
CA ALA A 294 -18.16 -12.36 5.81
C ALA A 294 -17.57 -11.89 4.46
N GLY A 295 -16.81 -12.77 3.79
CA GLY A 295 -16.19 -12.48 2.50
C GLY A 295 -16.49 -13.57 1.45
N ARG A 296 -17.72 -14.07 1.38
CA ARG A 296 -18.08 -15.20 0.51
C ARG A 296 -18.34 -14.72 -0.92
N LEU A 297 -17.42 -15.00 -1.83
CA LEU A 297 -17.56 -14.67 -3.26
C LEU A 297 -18.59 -15.54 -3.99
N GLN A 298 -18.83 -16.76 -3.49
CA GLN A 298 -19.64 -17.79 -4.14
C GLN A 298 -21.15 -17.47 -4.16
N THR A 299 -21.59 -16.54 -3.31
CA THR A 299 -23.00 -16.10 -3.21
C THR A 299 -23.05 -14.57 -3.20
N LYS A 300 -22.64 -13.94 -4.31
CA LYS A 300 -22.55 -12.46 -4.44
C LYS A 300 -23.82 -11.73 -3.99
N THR A 301 -24.99 -12.21 -4.39
CA THR A 301 -26.27 -11.57 -4.08
C THR A 301 -26.54 -11.57 -2.58
N ASN A 302 -26.34 -12.68 -1.90
CA ASN A 302 -26.58 -12.79 -0.45
C ASN A 302 -25.60 -11.94 0.38
N LEU A 303 -24.34 -11.81 -0.07
CA LEU A 303 -23.34 -11.00 0.64
C LEU A 303 -23.69 -9.51 0.59
N ILE A 304 -24.09 -8.99 -0.58
CA ILE A 304 -24.48 -7.58 -0.73
C ILE A 304 -25.73 -7.26 0.11
N GLU A 305 -26.70 -8.16 0.12
CA GLU A 305 -27.89 -8.01 0.97
C GLU A 305 -27.56 -8.03 2.46
N GLU A 306 -26.65 -8.91 2.88
CA GLU A 306 -26.17 -8.99 4.27
C GLU A 306 -25.45 -7.71 4.69
N LEU A 307 -24.52 -7.21 3.87
CA LEU A 307 -23.84 -5.94 4.09
C LEU A 307 -24.85 -4.76 4.14
N GLY A 308 -25.85 -4.78 3.27
CA GLY A 308 -26.94 -3.83 3.28
C GLY A 308 -27.73 -3.83 4.60
N LYS A 309 -28.04 -5.01 5.15
CA LYS A 309 -28.70 -5.15 6.46
C LYS A 309 -27.82 -4.64 7.59
N ILE A 310 -26.55 -5.01 7.63
CA ILE A 310 -25.59 -4.51 8.63
C ILE A 310 -25.55 -2.99 8.60
N ARG A 311 -25.37 -2.40 7.42
CA ARG A 311 -25.38 -0.94 7.24
C ARG A 311 -26.65 -0.31 7.76
N GLN A 312 -27.81 -0.89 7.44
CA GLN A 312 -29.10 -0.37 7.85
C GLN A 312 -29.29 -0.39 9.36
N VAL A 313 -28.91 -1.47 10.04
CA VAL A 313 -29.08 -1.56 11.50
C VAL A 313 -28.11 -0.66 12.24
N LEU A 314 -26.87 -0.52 11.76
CA LEU A 314 -25.91 0.42 12.31
C LEU A 314 -26.39 1.87 12.17
N GLY A 315 -26.86 2.27 10.99
CA GLY A 315 -27.36 3.62 10.72
C GLY A 315 -28.65 3.97 11.50
N LYS A 316 -29.52 2.98 11.76
CA LYS A 316 -30.71 3.17 12.64
C LYS A 316 -30.31 3.43 14.08
N LYS A 317 -29.25 2.78 14.57
CA LYS A 317 -28.81 2.86 15.97
C LYS A 317 -27.92 4.08 16.20
N HIS A 318 -27.10 4.43 15.24
CA HIS A 318 -26.17 5.57 15.29
C HIS A 318 -26.18 6.31 13.95
N PRO A 319 -26.75 7.53 13.93
CA PRO A 319 -26.89 8.28 12.69
C PRO A 319 -25.54 8.51 12.01
N GLY A 320 -25.48 8.18 10.72
CA GLY A 320 -24.24 8.24 9.92
C GLY A 320 -23.39 6.99 9.92
N ALA A 321 -23.68 5.99 10.78
CA ALA A 321 -22.94 4.71 10.75
C ALA A 321 -23.37 3.81 9.57
N PRO A 322 -22.43 3.02 9.02
CA PRO A 322 -20.99 3.05 9.30
C PRO A 322 -20.36 4.34 8.79
N HIS A 323 -19.50 4.96 9.59
CA HIS A 323 -18.83 6.22 9.23
C HIS A 323 -17.73 6.01 8.20
N ARG A 324 -17.12 4.82 8.21
CA ARG A 324 -16.18 4.35 7.19
C ARG A 324 -16.49 2.91 6.79
N SER A 325 -16.37 2.63 5.50
CA SER A 325 -16.33 1.27 4.97
C SER A 325 -14.96 1.06 4.34
N ILE A 326 -14.23 0.07 4.83
CA ILE A 326 -12.88 -0.26 4.34
C ILE A 326 -13.00 -1.52 3.50
N LEU A 327 -12.76 -1.40 2.20
CA LEU A 327 -12.61 -2.53 1.30
C LEU A 327 -11.16 -3.02 1.37
N VAL A 328 -10.99 -4.28 1.79
CA VAL A 328 -9.69 -4.95 1.78
C VAL A 328 -9.62 -5.81 0.54
N ILE A 329 -8.64 -5.55 -0.30
CA ILE A 329 -8.42 -6.25 -1.56
C ILE A 329 -6.99 -6.81 -1.61
N ASP A 330 -6.82 -7.87 -2.37
CA ASP A 330 -5.50 -8.38 -2.73
C ASP A 330 -5.04 -7.69 -4.02
N ALA A 331 -3.91 -7.01 -3.97
CA ALA A 331 -3.37 -6.26 -5.11
C ALA A 331 -3.02 -7.16 -6.31
N THR A 332 -2.96 -8.48 -6.12
CA THR A 332 -2.70 -9.45 -7.20
C THR A 332 -3.94 -9.86 -7.97
N THR A 333 -5.14 -9.51 -7.51
CA THR A 333 -6.40 -9.99 -8.10
C THR A 333 -6.96 -9.12 -9.22
N GLY A 334 -6.39 -7.93 -9.48
CA GLY A 334 -6.84 -7.02 -10.54
C GLY A 334 -8.35 -6.74 -10.47
N GLN A 335 -9.04 -6.77 -11.62
CA GLN A 335 -10.50 -6.58 -11.71
C GLN A 335 -11.32 -7.58 -10.90
N ASN A 336 -10.81 -8.76 -10.63
CA ASN A 336 -11.52 -9.75 -9.80
C ASN A 336 -11.67 -9.32 -8.33
N ALA A 337 -11.04 -8.21 -7.95
CA ALA A 337 -11.20 -7.61 -6.63
C ALA A 337 -12.48 -6.76 -6.51
N LEU A 338 -13.05 -6.33 -7.61
CA LEU A 338 -14.29 -5.54 -7.73
C LEU A 338 -15.48 -6.46 -8.01
#